data_260572f98e93f85bbc0fa62ffea15caf
#
_entry.id   260572f98e93f85bbc0fa62ffea15caf
#
_cell.length_a   1.000
_cell.length_b   1.000
_cell.length_c   1.000
_cell.angle_alpha   90.00
_cell.angle_beta   90.00
_cell.angle_gamma   90.00
#
_symmetry.space_group_name_H-M   'P 1'
#
loop_
_entity.id
_entity.type
_entity.pdbx_description
1 polymer ?
#
loop_
_entity_poly.entity_id
_entity_poly.type
_entity_poly.pdbx_seq_one_letter_code
_entity_poly.pdbx_strand_id
1 'polypeptide(L)'
;IKLLKLAEFLEVDLGDLLIIYFKDRPVEEIRDLQSSMDITFINKYFDLKTLAGLGFIQKNDSLETLKDRICSFFDLGSIYDYDRELSDALYSRTKKSFSDKMKDFWIKSSYKYFELIDNPNEYNRKELVELIPKIKPYTQNVENGLLTVFQALYNIGVTVVFQPLLPKTQIRGATF
;
A
#
# COMPACT_ATOMS: atom_id res chain seq x y z
N ILE A 1 20.27 -11.94 -15.79
CA ILE A 1 20.12 -12.99 -16.86
C ILE A 1 21.50 -13.48 -17.33
N LYS A 2 22.52 -12.62 -17.55
CA LYS A 2 23.84 -13.05 -18.03
C LYS A 2 24.64 -13.81 -16.94
N LEU A 3 24.62 -13.33 -15.69
CA LEU A 3 25.32 -13.99 -14.57
C LEU A 3 24.71 -15.35 -14.23
N LEU A 4 23.39 -15.48 -14.26
CA LEU A 4 22.72 -16.77 -14.04
C LEU A 4 23.14 -17.82 -15.08
N LYS A 5 23.14 -17.45 -16.38
CA LYS A 5 23.63 -18.32 -17.44
C LYS A 5 25.10 -18.67 -17.33
N LEU A 6 25.90 -17.74 -16.78
CA LEU A 6 27.31 -17.98 -16.54
C LEU A 6 27.52 -18.97 -15.38
N ALA A 7 26.74 -18.84 -14.30
CA ALA A 7 26.75 -19.75 -13.17
C ALA A 7 26.37 -21.19 -13.61
N GLU A 8 25.29 -21.31 -14.39
CA GLU A 8 24.87 -22.58 -15.00
C GLU A 8 25.94 -23.19 -15.89
N PHE A 9 26.56 -22.39 -16.76
CA PHE A 9 27.63 -22.84 -17.66
C PHE A 9 28.90 -23.29 -16.92
N LEU A 10 29.23 -22.63 -15.81
CA LEU A 10 30.42 -22.93 -15.00
C LEU A 10 30.13 -23.99 -13.94
N GLU A 11 28.88 -24.45 -13.80
CA GLU A 11 28.43 -25.40 -12.76
C GLU A 11 28.78 -24.92 -11.33
N VAL A 12 28.74 -23.61 -11.09
CA VAL A 12 28.99 -23.01 -9.78
C VAL A 12 27.71 -22.39 -9.19
N ASP A 13 27.65 -22.31 -7.87
CA ASP A 13 26.57 -21.60 -7.19
C ASP A 13 26.56 -20.11 -7.58
N LEU A 14 25.37 -19.55 -7.83
CA LEU A 14 25.22 -18.16 -8.19
C LEU A 14 25.72 -17.20 -7.10
N GLY A 15 25.55 -17.57 -5.82
CA GLY A 15 26.03 -16.80 -4.68
C GLY A 15 27.55 -16.71 -4.66
N ASP A 16 28.23 -17.85 -4.90
CA ASP A 16 29.69 -17.90 -4.99
C ASP A 16 30.22 -17.05 -6.16
N LEU A 17 29.55 -17.14 -7.31
CA LEU A 17 29.90 -16.32 -8.46
C LEU A 17 29.71 -14.82 -8.19
N LEU A 18 28.64 -14.43 -7.47
CA LEU A 18 28.40 -13.06 -7.06
C LEU A 18 29.45 -12.56 -6.07
N ILE A 19 29.84 -13.38 -5.08
CA ILE A 19 30.90 -13.04 -4.12
C ILE A 19 32.21 -12.78 -4.86
N ILE A 20 32.59 -13.64 -5.80
CA ILE A 20 33.80 -13.47 -6.62
C ILE A 20 33.70 -12.20 -7.47
N TYR A 21 32.54 -11.95 -8.10
CA TYR A 21 32.31 -10.79 -8.96
C TYR A 21 32.43 -9.46 -8.19
N PHE A 22 31.96 -9.41 -6.96
CA PHE A 22 31.97 -8.18 -6.14
C PHE A 22 33.25 -8.01 -5.31
N LYS A 23 34.04 -9.07 -5.11
CA LYS A 23 35.21 -9.07 -4.23
C LYS A 23 36.24 -7.95 -4.53
N ASP A 24 36.47 -7.68 -5.82
CA ASP A 24 37.45 -6.72 -6.28
C ASP A 24 36.81 -5.44 -6.86
N ARG A 25 35.51 -5.21 -6.65
CA ARG A 25 34.82 -4.03 -7.15
C ARG A 25 34.94 -2.87 -6.17
N PRO A 26 35.15 -1.65 -6.68
CA PRO A 26 35.08 -0.45 -5.85
C PRO A 26 33.73 -0.35 -5.12
N VAL A 27 33.76 0.11 -3.88
CA VAL A 27 32.54 0.27 -3.06
C VAL A 27 31.50 1.17 -3.75
N GLU A 28 31.98 2.17 -4.49
CA GLU A 28 31.16 3.09 -5.27
C GLU A 28 30.36 2.37 -6.35
N GLU A 29 30.97 1.45 -7.10
CA GLU A 29 30.27 0.68 -8.14
C GLU A 29 29.18 -0.23 -7.54
N ILE A 30 29.45 -0.83 -6.39
CA ILE A 30 28.47 -1.66 -5.67
C ILE A 30 27.29 -0.79 -5.21
N ARG A 31 27.57 0.41 -4.69
CA ARG A 31 26.55 1.37 -4.26
C ARG A 31 25.70 1.86 -5.42
N ASP A 32 26.31 2.16 -6.56
CA ASP A 32 25.61 2.59 -7.77
C ASP A 32 24.70 1.49 -8.31
N LEU A 33 25.17 0.24 -8.29
CA LEU A 33 24.38 -0.91 -8.68
C LEU A 33 23.17 -1.09 -7.74
N GLN A 34 23.40 -1.03 -6.43
CA GLN A 34 22.33 -1.11 -5.43
C GLN A 34 21.30 -0.01 -5.63
N SER A 35 21.76 1.22 -5.83
CA SER A 35 20.87 2.38 -6.10
C SER A 35 20.04 2.17 -7.37
N SER A 36 20.63 1.61 -8.42
CA SER A 36 19.92 1.29 -9.67
C SER A 36 18.87 0.20 -9.48
N MET A 37 19.17 -0.80 -8.65
CA MET A 37 18.21 -1.86 -8.29
C MET A 37 17.06 -1.31 -7.46
N ASP A 38 17.35 -0.48 -6.46
CA ASP A 38 16.35 0.17 -5.60
C ASP A 38 15.40 1.04 -6.43
N ILE A 39 15.92 1.88 -7.32
CA ILE A 39 15.13 2.73 -8.22
C ILE A 39 14.25 1.87 -9.14
N THR A 40 14.80 0.80 -9.69
CA THR A 40 14.06 -0.11 -10.57
C THR A 40 12.92 -0.79 -9.83
N PHE A 41 13.16 -1.25 -8.60
CA PHE A 41 12.15 -1.85 -7.74
C PHE A 41 11.04 -0.84 -7.41
N ILE A 42 11.42 0.34 -6.94
CA ILE A 42 10.46 1.39 -6.58
C ILE A 42 9.60 1.77 -7.78
N ASN A 43 10.17 1.98 -8.96
CA ASN A 43 9.42 2.30 -10.18
C ASN A 43 8.50 1.16 -10.63
N LYS A 44 8.86 -0.09 -10.34
CA LYS A 44 8.02 -1.25 -10.67
C LYS A 44 6.74 -1.25 -9.82
N TYR A 45 6.83 -0.95 -8.52
CA TYR A 45 5.73 -1.12 -7.58
C TYR A 45 5.00 0.18 -7.20
N PHE A 46 5.62 1.36 -7.36
CA PHE A 46 5.06 2.64 -6.93
C PHE A 46 4.87 3.61 -8.10
N ASP A 47 3.75 4.34 -8.11
CA ASP A 47 3.50 5.43 -9.08
C ASP A 47 4.04 6.75 -8.49
N LEU A 48 5.37 6.94 -8.60
CA LEU A 48 6.06 8.11 -8.01
C LEU A 48 5.48 9.44 -8.47
N LYS A 49 5.05 9.53 -9.73
CA LYS A 49 4.45 10.75 -10.27
C LYS A 49 3.15 11.11 -9.55
N THR A 50 2.29 10.12 -9.32
CA THR A 50 1.03 10.32 -8.62
C THR A 50 1.27 10.60 -7.14
N LEU A 51 2.20 9.86 -6.50
CA LEU A 51 2.57 10.07 -5.10
C LEU A 51 3.18 11.46 -4.85
N ALA A 52 3.97 11.99 -5.79
CA ALA A 52 4.48 13.36 -5.74
C ALA A 52 3.34 14.39 -5.88
N GLY A 53 2.38 14.14 -6.76
CA GLY A 53 1.19 14.97 -6.91
C GLY A 53 0.31 15.02 -5.67
N LEU A 54 0.32 13.97 -4.86
CA LEU A 54 -0.39 13.90 -3.56
C LEU A 54 0.42 14.51 -2.41
N GLY A 55 1.66 14.94 -2.65
CA GLY A 55 2.55 15.47 -1.60
C GLY A 55 3.16 14.40 -0.69
N PHE A 56 2.98 13.11 -1.00
CA PHE A 56 3.58 12.02 -0.23
C PHE A 56 5.11 11.99 -0.37
N ILE A 57 5.61 12.28 -1.56
CA ILE A 57 7.05 12.44 -1.85
C ILE A 57 7.32 13.83 -2.44
N GLN A 58 8.52 14.33 -2.26
CA GLN A 58 8.96 15.60 -2.85
C GLN A 58 9.84 15.33 -4.07
N LYS A 59 9.84 16.27 -5.03
CA LYS A 59 10.65 16.13 -6.27
C LYS A 59 12.15 16.02 -6.00
N ASN A 60 12.62 16.56 -4.87
CA ASN A 60 14.03 16.60 -4.49
C ASN A 60 14.37 15.57 -3.40
N ASP A 61 13.47 14.66 -3.08
CA ASP A 61 13.79 13.58 -2.13
C ASP A 61 14.94 12.74 -2.69
N SER A 62 15.94 12.48 -1.84
CA SER A 62 17.00 11.52 -2.18
C SER A 62 16.43 10.11 -2.25
N LEU A 63 17.16 9.18 -2.88
CA LEU A 63 16.76 7.78 -2.94
C LEU A 63 16.56 7.19 -1.53
N GLU A 64 17.43 7.50 -0.59
CA GLU A 64 17.34 7.05 0.79
C GLU A 64 16.08 7.61 1.47
N THR A 65 15.82 8.92 1.35
CA THR A 65 14.61 9.54 1.88
C THR A 65 13.34 8.90 1.30
N LEU A 66 13.36 8.57 0.01
CA LEU A 66 12.24 7.91 -0.66
C LEU A 66 12.02 6.50 -0.12
N LYS A 67 13.08 5.72 0.07
CA LYS A 67 13.04 4.38 0.68
C LYS A 67 12.48 4.44 2.09
N ASP A 68 13.01 5.34 2.91
CA ASP A 68 12.58 5.52 4.30
C ASP A 68 11.09 5.88 4.40
N ARG A 69 10.60 6.78 3.53
CA ARG A 69 9.17 7.12 3.49
C ARG A 69 8.30 5.94 3.11
N ILE A 70 8.70 5.18 2.09
CA ILE A 70 7.96 3.98 1.65
C ILE A 70 7.95 2.94 2.78
N CYS A 71 9.12 2.60 3.33
CA CYS A 71 9.23 1.62 4.40
C CYS A 71 8.41 2.03 5.63
N SER A 72 8.53 3.27 6.07
CA SER A 72 7.78 3.79 7.22
C SER A 72 6.26 3.83 6.97
N PHE A 73 5.82 4.16 5.77
CA PHE A 73 4.40 4.20 5.45
C PHE A 73 3.76 2.82 5.39
N PHE A 74 4.45 1.86 4.78
CA PHE A 74 3.97 0.49 4.64
C PHE A 74 4.37 -0.43 5.80
N ASP A 75 5.09 0.08 6.81
CA ASP A 75 5.60 -0.64 7.97
C ASP A 75 6.53 -1.82 7.57
N LEU A 76 7.42 -1.57 6.60
CA LEU A 76 8.34 -2.55 6.04
C LEU A 76 9.73 -2.41 6.65
N GLY A 77 10.44 -3.53 6.82
CA GLY A 77 11.86 -3.54 7.16
C GLY A 77 12.76 -3.15 5.98
N SER A 78 12.32 -3.45 4.75
CA SER A 78 12.99 -3.12 3.50
C SER A 78 11.97 -2.89 2.40
N ILE A 79 12.30 -2.06 1.39
CA ILE A 79 11.45 -1.88 0.20
C ILE A 79 11.16 -3.22 -0.51
N TYR A 80 12.06 -4.18 -0.42
CA TYR A 80 11.93 -5.51 -1.04
C TYR A 80 10.93 -6.43 -0.34
N ASP A 81 10.47 -6.07 0.87
CA ASP A 81 9.41 -6.80 1.58
C ASP A 81 8.01 -6.48 1.05
N TYR A 82 7.89 -5.43 0.22
CA TYR A 82 6.63 -4.94 -0.30
C TYR A 82 5.81 -5.98 -1.10
N ASP A 83 6.46 -6.93 -1.76
CA ASP A 83 5.79 -7.89 -2.68
C ASP A 83 5.01 -8.99 -1.95
N ARG A 84 5.01 -9.02 -0.61
CA ARG A 84 4.57 -10.20 0.15
C ARG A 84 3.28 -10.05 0.96
N GLU A 85 2.79 -8.85 1.25
CA GLU A 85 1.83 -8.68 2.34
C GLU A 85 0.47 -8.02 2.03
N LEU A 86 0.17 -7.57 0.82
CA LEU A 86 -0.92 -6.58 0.61
C LEU A 86 -2.24 -7.12 0.01
N SER A 87 -2.57 -8.41 0.10
CA SER A 87 -3.70 -8.97 -0.68
C SER A 87 -5.04 -9.17 0.04
N ASP A 88 -5.16 -9.00 1.34
CA ASP A 88 -6.31 -9.51 2.10
C ASP A 88 -7.53 -8.59 2.21
N ALA A 89 -7.47 -7.38 1.70
CA ALA A 89 -8.63 -6.47 1.74
C ALA A 89 -9.67 -6.80 0.65
N LEU A 90 -10.92 -7.00 1.07
CA LEU A 90 -12.06 -7.08 0.15
C LEU A 90 -12.46 -5.66 -0.27
N TYR A 91 -12.38 -5.35 -1.56
CA TYR A 91 -12.70 -4.03 -2.07
C TYR A 91 -13.64 -4.07 -3.28
N SER A 92 -14.44 -3.02 -3.41
CA SER A 92 -15.32 -2.77 -4.56
C SER A 92 -14.69 -1.73 -5.49
N ARG A 93 -14.68 -2.00 -6.80
CA ARG A 93 -14.10 -1.11 -7.83
C ARG A 93 -15.01 -0.92 -9.04
N THR A 94 -14.73 0.10 -9.83
CA THR A 94 -15.36 0.30 -11.13
C THR A 94 -14.68 -0.55 -12.22
N LYS A 95 -15.34 -0.70 -13.38
CA LYS A 95 -14.79 -1.40 -14.56
C LYS A 95 -13.72 -0.58 -15.32
N LYS A 96 -13.43 0.67 -14.92
CA LYS A 96 -12.42 1.51 -15.56
C LYS A 96 -11.01 1.02 -15.25
N SER A 97 -10.05 1.38 -16.11
CA SER A 97 -8.63 1.10 -15.88
C SER A 97 -8.15 1.74 -14.56
N PHE A 98 -7.41 0.99 -13.79
CA PHE A 98 -6.86 1.39 -12.49
C PHE A 98 -5.39 0.98 -12.41
N SER A 99 -4.69 1.50 -11.41
CA SER A 99 -3.31 1.13 -11.11
C SER A 99 -3.26 0.34 -9.81
N ASP A 100 -2.74 -0.88 -9.86
CA ASP A 100 -2.50 -1.69 -8.65
C ASP A 100 -1.55 -0.97 -7.69
N LYS A 101 -0.57 -0.23 -8.22
CA LYS A 101 0.36 0.59 -7.43
C LYS A 101 -0.34 1.61 -6.52
N MET A 102 -1.46 2.18 -7.00
CA MET A 102 -2.23 3.15 -6.20
C MET A 102 -3.28 2.49 -5.32
N LYS A 103 -3.72 1.28 -5.66
CA LYS A 103 -4.65 0.48 -4.83
C LYS A 103 -4.04 0.23 -3.44
N ASP A 104 -2.85 -0.28 -3.41
CA ASP A 104 -2.18 -0.66 -2.16
C ASP A 104 -1.90 0.57 -1.30
N PHE A 105 -1.50 1.68 -1.94
CA PHE A 105 -1.37 2.97 -1.25
C PHE A 105 -2.70 3.44 -0.64
N TRP A 106 -3.80 3.31 -1.38
CA TRP A 106 -5.13 3.67 -0.89
C TRP A 106 -5.56 2.81 0.31
N ILE A 107 -5.36 1.49 0.23
CA ILE A 107 -5.67 0.54 1.30
C ILE A 107 -4.85 0.89 2.55
N LYS A 108 -3.53 1.06 2.42
CA LYS A 108 -2.66 1.38 3.55
C LYS A 108 -3.00 2.74 4.17
N SER A 109 -3.33 3.74 3.35
CA SER A 109 -3.82 5.04 3.84
C SER A 109 -5.09 4.87 4.68
N SER A 110 -6.01 4.00 4.25
CA SER A 110 -7.25 3.73 5.01
C SER A 110 -6.97 3.09 6.35
N TYR A 111 -6.01 2.16 6.43
CA TYR A 111 -5.55 1.60 7.71
C TYR A 111 -4.93 2.66 8.63
N LYS A 112 -4.08 3.54 8.09
CA LYS A 112 -3.49 4.62 8.90
C LYS A 112 -4.55 5.58 9.44
N TYR A 113 -5.60 5.88 8.70
CA TYR A 113 -6.75 6.65 9.23
C TYR A 113 -7.53 5.87 10.27
N PHE A 114 -7.74 4.57 10.07
CA PHE A 114 -8.41 3.70 11.04
C PHE A 114 -7.66 3.67 12.38
N GLU A 115 -6.34 3.56 12.36
CA GLU A 115 -5.48 3.58 13.55
C GLU A 115 -5.60 4.88 14.40
N LEU A 116 -6.04 5.97 13.77
CA LEU A 116 -6.28 7.25 14.48
C LEU A 116 -7.66 7.34 15.15
N ILE A 117 -8.54 6.39 14.85
CA ILE A 117 -9.93 6.37 15.40
C ILE A 117 -9.99 5.34 16.49
N ASP A 118 -10.12 5.83 17.73
CA ASP A 118 -10.38 4.97 18.89
C ASP A 118 -11.88 4.68 18.98
N ASN A 119 -12.29 3.46 18.65
CA ASN A 119 -13.66 3.00 18.83
C ASN A 119 -13.73 2.04 20.02
N PRO A 120 -14.24 2.49 21.19
CA PRO A 120 -14.31 1.67 22.38
C PRO A 120 -15.40 0.60 22.35
N ASN A 121 -16.26 0.61 21.34
CA ASN A 121 -17.37 -0.34 21.23
C ASN A 121 -16.89 -1.64 20.60
N GLU A 122 -17.24 -2.75 21.23
CA GLU A 122 -16.95 -4.08 20.68
C GLU A 122 -17.83 -4.38 19.46
N TYR A 123 -17.25 -5.03 18.45
CA TYR A 123 -17.99 -5.43 17.25
C TYR A 123 -19.06 -6.47 17.57
N ASN A 124 -20.30 -6.18 17.19
CA ASN A 124 -21.42 -7.08 17.38
C ASN A 124 -22.11 -7.40 16.04
N ARG A 125 -21.85 -8.62 15.53
CA ARG A 125 -22.43 -9.08 14.26
C ARG A 125 -23.97 -9.15 14.28
N LYS A 126 -24.59 -9.53 15.39
CA LYS A 126 -26.05 -9.63 15.48
C LYS A 126 -26.67 -8.25 15.35
N GLU A 127 -26.15 -7.29 16.08
CA GLU A 127 -26.62 -5.90 16.01
C GLU A 127 -26.37 -5.30 14.62
N LEU A 128 -25.27 -5.63 13.95
CA LEU A 128 -25.04 -5.21 12.56
C LEU A 128 -26.13 -5.71 11.62
N VAL A 129 -26.47 -7.01 11.70
CA VAL A 129 -27.53 -7.60 10.86
C VAL A 129 -28.90 -6.93 11.11
N GLU A 130 -29.21 -6.61 12.35
CA GLU A 130 -30.44 -5.90 12.73
C GLU A 130 -30.42 -4.42 12.34
N LEU A 131 -29.23 -3.81 12.27
CA LEU A 131 -29.05 -2.41 11.90
C LEU A 131 -29.22 -2.17 10.39
N ILE A 132 -28.74 -3.09 9.53
CA ILE A 132 -28.77 -2.93 8.06
C ILE A 132 -30.13 -2.48 7.52
N PRO A 133 -31.25 -3.14 7.84
CA PRO A 133 -32.55 -2.68 7.35
C PRO A 133 -32.97 -1.32 7.91
N LYS A 134 -32.53 -0.97 9.10
CA LYS A 134 -32.87 0.30 9.78
C LYS A 134 -32.14 1.50 9.19
N ILE A 135 -30.90 1.30 8.67
CA ILE A 135 -30.13 2.39 8.07
C ILE A 135 -30.51 2.67 6.60
N LYS A 136 -31.17 1.73 5.94
CA LYS A 136 -31.56 1.86 4.53
C LYS A 136 -32.35 3.15 4.22
N PRO A 137 -33.31 3.61 5.00
CA PRO A 137 -34.02 4.86 4.75
C PRO A 137 -33.11 6.10 4.78
N TYR A 138 -32.06 6.08 5.61
CA TYR A 138 -31.14 7.21 5.76
C TYR A 138 -30.22 7.38 4.55
N THR A 139 -30.04 6.36 3.71
CA THR A 139 -29.25 6.48 2.47
C THR A 139 -29.87 7.45 1.45
N GLN A 140 -31.13 7.80 1.61
CA GLN A 140 -31.82 8.79 0.77
C GLN A 140 -31.72 10.21 1.32
N ASN A 141 -31.29 10.39 2.57
CA ASN A 141 -31.13 11.69 3.20
C ASN A 141 -29.66 12.13 3.09
N VAL A 142 -29.36 13.01 2.11
CA VAL A 142 -27.99 13.43 1.79
C VAL A 142 -27.38 14.31 2.89
N GLU A 143 -28.17 15.10 3.60
CA GLU A 143 -27.64 16.07 4.56
C GLU A 143 -27.26 15.46 5.90
N ASN A 144 -28.11 14.65 6.50
CA ASN A 144 -27.89 14.11 7.86
C ASN A 144 -27.84 12.58 7.89
N GLY A 145 -28.29 11.91 6.83
CA GLY A 145 -28.41 10.45 6.81
C GLY A 145 -27.06 9.75 6.94
N LEU A 146 -26.02 10.29 6.30
CA LEU A 146 -24.68 9.70 6.35
C LEU A 146 -24.09 9.73 7.77
N LEU A 147 -24.24 10.85 8.47
CA LEU A 147 -23.75 10.99 9.85
C LEU A 147 -24.49 10.05 10.80
N THR A 148 -25.82 9.94 10.63
CA THR A 148 -26.66 9.02 11.41
C THR A 148 -26.23 7.57 11.22
N VAL A 149 -25.95 7.17 9.98
CA VAL A 149 -25.47 5.82 9.65
C VAL A 149 -24.09 5.56 10.27
N PHE A 150 -23.16 6.52 10.18
CA PHE A 150 -21.83 6.38 10.76
C PHE A 150 -21.89 6.23 12.28
N GLN A 151 -22.71 7.04 12.96
CA GLN A 151 -22.88 6.94 14.40
C GLN A 151 -23.51 5.60 14.81
N ALA A 152 -24.50 5.12 14.06
CA ALA A 152 -25.12 3.83 14.32
C ALA A 152 -24.15 2.66 14.15
N LEU A 153 -23.31 2.70 13.12
CA LEU A 153 -22.26 1.70 12.90
C LEU A 153 -21.17 1.75 13.96
N TYR A 154 -20.72 2.96 14.33
CA TYR A 154 -19.72 3.16 15.37
C TYR A 154 -20.15 2.58 16.73
N ASN A 155 -21.44 2.74 17.09
CA ASN A 155 -21.99 2.25 18.37
C ASN A 155 -22.01 0.72 18.49
N ILE A 156 -21.93 0.00 17.37
CA ILE A 156 -21.86 -1.48 17.34
C ILE A 156 -20.46 -1.99 16.97
N GLY A 157 -19.43 -1.17 17.14
CA GLY A 157 -18.03 -1.52 16.92
C GLY A 157 -17.58 -1.54 15.46
N VAL A 158 -18.37 -0.95 14.55
CA VAL A 158 -17.96 -0.81 13.13
C VAL A 158 -17.46 0.59 12.87
N THR A 159 -16.17 0.73 12.64
CA THR A 159 -15.53 2.01 12.33
C THR A 159 -15.57 2.26 10.82
N VAL A 160 -16.14 3.40 10.43
CA VAL A 160 -16.18 3.84 9.03
C VAL A 160 -15.10 4.90 8.81
N VAL A 161 -14.18 4.61 7.91
CA VAL A 161 -13.13 5.56 7.48
C VAL A 161 -13.55 6.20 6.18
N PHE A 162 -13.59 7.54 6.15
CA PHE A 162 -13.81 8.29 4.93
C PHE A 162 -12.48 8.58 4.26
N GLN A 163 -12.25 7.92 3.11
CA GLN A 163 -11.04 8.07 2.31
C GLN A 163 -11.36 8.84 1.03
N PRO A 164 -10.68 9.97 0.75
CA PRO A 164 -10.87 10.67 -0.50
C PRO A 164 -10.47 9.82 -1.71
N LEU A 165 -11.10 10.09 -2.84
CA LEU A 165 -10.75 9.40 -4.09
C LEU A 165 -9.32 9.77 -4.50
N LEU A 166 -8.45 8.78 -4.52
CA LEU A 166 -7.09 8.95 -5.03
C LEU A 166 -7.06 8.74 -6.56
N PRO A 167 -6.19 9.48 -7.27
CA PRO A 167 -6.02 9.30 -8.70
C PRO A 167 -5.71 7.84 -9.06
N LYS A 168 -6.32 7.32 -10.12
CA LYS A 168 -6.10 5.97 -10.68
C LYS A 168 -6.50 4.79 -9.77
N THR A 169 -7.13 4.98 -8.62
CA THR A 169 -7.54 3.85 -7.77
C THR A 169 -8.86 3.24 -8.19
N GLN A 170 -9.85 4.06 -8.59
CA GLN A 170 -11.20 3.62 -8.93
C GLN A 170 -11.88 2.75 -7.86
N ILE A 171 -11.40 2.78 -6.61
CA ILE A 171 -11.96 2.06 -5.48
C ILE A 171 -13.13 2.87 -4.92
N ARG A 172 -14.26 2.19 -4.66
CA ARG A 172 -15.45 2.80 -4.06
C ARG A 172 -15.53 2.57 -2.55
N GLY A 173 -14.96 1.50 -2.09
CA GLY A 173 -14.92 1.10 -0.69
C GLY A 173 -14.17 -0.21 -0.52
N ALA A 174 -13.70 -0.44 0.69
CA ALA A 174 -13.07 -1.69 1.10
C ALA A 174 -13.55 -2.06 2.50
N THR A 175 -13.44 -3.33 2.85
CA THR A 175 -13.73 -3.87 4.19
C THR A 175 -12.50 -4.65 4.63
N PHE A 176 -12.11 -4.50 5.88
CA PHE A 176 -10.96 -5.16 6.48
C PHE A 176 -11.42 -6.00 7.67
#